data_b98263493d8e1655dafeb9f16b35b64c
#
_entry.id   b98263493d8e1655dafeb9f16b35b64c
#
_cell.length_a   1.000
_cell.length_b   1.000
_cell.length_c   1.000
_cell.angle_alpha   90.00
_cell.angle_beta   90.00
_cell.angle_gamma   90.00
#
_symmetry.space_group_name_H-M   'P 1'
#
loop_
_entity.id
_entity.type
_entity.pdbx_description
1 polymer ?
#
loop_
_entity_poly.entity_id
_entity_poly.type
_entity_poly.pdbx_seq_one_letter_code
_entity_poly.pdbx_strand_id
1 'polypeptide(L)'
;FARHDPGRACILPLLRRQFLLANRDRPYGYDVLDGFAIQPHHVSVYPVPPQTQVVLSSDGYPVLKGTLAESEKALDELLQKDPQCLRENRGTKGLVKGNRSFDDRTYVRFVVL
;
A
#
# COMPACT_ATOMS: atom_id res chain seq x y z
N PHE A 1 4.08 -22.62 0.27
CA PHE A 1 3.92 -21.36 0.97
C PHE A 1 4.06 -21.59 2.47
N ALA A 2 4.79 -20.69 3.17
CA ALA A 2 4.94 -20.77 4.61
C ALA A 2 3.57 -20.53 5.29
N ARG A 3 3.32 -21.26 6.39
CA ARG A 3 2.12 -21.01 7.22
C ARG A 3 2.22 -19.69 7.98
N HIS A 4 3.41 -19.16 8.09
CA HIS A 4 3.69 -17.91 8.77
C HIS A 4 4.93 -17.26 8.11
N ASP A 5 5.01 -15.92 8.15
CA ASP A 5 6.13 -15.14 7.62
C ASP A 5 7.21 -14.95 8.69
N PRO A 6 8.37 -15.65 8.59
CA PRO A 6 9.44 -15.54 9.58
C PRO A 6 10.09 -14.14 9.55
N GLY A 7 10.14 -13.47 8.39
CA GLY A 7 10.65 -12.11 8.27
C GLY A 7 9.81 -11.14 9.06
N ARG A 8 8.48 -11.23 8.90
CA ARG A 8 7.53 -10.43 9.70
C ARG A 8 7.65 -10.70 11.20
N ALA A 9 7.83 -11.94 11.59
CA ALA A 9 8.02 -12.29 13.00
C ALA A 9 9.28 -11.62 13.58
N CYS A 10 10.36 -11.58 12.81
CA CYS A 10 11.62 -10.94 13.21
C CYS A 10 11.46 -9.43 13.45
N ILE A 11 10.69 -8.72 12.60
CA ILE A 11 10.48 -7.26 12.72
C ILE A 11 9.26 -6.90 13.58
N LEU A 12 8.49 -7.86 14.06
CA LEU A 12 7.25 -7.61 14.82
C LEU A 12 7.44 -6.69 16.05
N PRO A 13 8.53 -6.75 16.83
CA PRO A 13 8.77 -5.81 17.93
C PRO A 13 8.88 -4.36 17.46
N LEU A 14 9.45 -4.12 16.27
CA LEU A 14 9.52 -2.79 15.65
C LEU A 14 8.15 -2.34 15.15
N LEU A 15 7.42 -3.22 14.45
CA LEU A 15 6.06 -2.93 13.97
C LEU A 15 5.10 -2.56 15.10
N ARG A 16 5.21 -3.22 16.26
CA ARG A 16 4.41 -2.89 17.43
C ARG A 16 4.70 -1.53 18.04
N ARG A 17 5.86 -0.93 17.75
CA ARG A 17 6.29 0.37 18.25
C ARG A 17 6.23 1.47 17.20
N GLN A 18 5.88 1.16 15.95
CA GLN A 18 5.89 2.14 14.87
C GLN A 18 4.95 3.32 15.14
N PHE A 19 3.85 3.12 15.90
CA PHE A 19 2.93 4.21 16.27
C PHE A 19 3.62 5.37 17.02
N LEU A 20 4.76 5.12 17.68
CA LEU A 20 5.56 6.16 18.33
C LEU A 20 6.20 7.14 17.32
N LEU A 21 6.18 6.79 16.03
CA LEU A 21 6.70 7.57 14.92
C LEU A 21 5.58 8.29 14.14
N ALA A 22 4.33 7.96 14.42
CA ALA A 22 3.17 8.56 13.76
C ALA A 22 3.10 10.07 14.04
N ASN A 23 2.89 10.87 12.99
CA ASN A 23 2.76 12.33 13.03
C ASN A 23 3.94 13.02 13.73
N ARG A 24 5.16 12.49 13.59
CA ARG A 24 6.39 13.04 14.15
C ARG A 24 7.31 13.58 13.08
N ASP A 25 7.70 14.85 13.22
CA ASP A 25 8.71 15.49 12.37
C ASP A 25 10.12 15.07 12.82
N ARG A 26 10.52 13.86 12.42
CA ARG A 26 11.82 13.26 12.72
C ARG A 26 12.13 12.12 11.75
N PRO A 27 13.40 11.66 11.66
CA PRO A 27 13.74 10.49 10.84
C PRO A 27 12.85 9.29 11.15
N TYR A 28 12.37 8.63 10.09
CA TYR A 28 11.41 7.52 10.14
C TYR A 28 10.00 7.88 10.65
N GLY A 29 9.70 9.17 10.85
CA GLY A 29 8.34 9.64 11.07
C GLY A 29 7.48 9.38 9.83
N TYR A 30 6.19 9.21 10.01
CA TYR A 30 5.22 9.05 8.94
C TYR A 30 3.90 9.71 9.32
N ASP A 31 3.15 10.13 8.32
CA ASP A 31 1.88 10.80 8.53
C ASP A 31 0.72 9.80 8.53
N VAL A 32 -0.24 10.02 9.41
CA VAL A 32 -1.45 9.22 9.52
C VAL A 32 -2.62 10.08 9.95
N LEU A 33 -3.78 9.83 9.36
CA LEU A 33 -5.05 10.46 9.75
C LEU A 33 -5.72 9.61 10.84
N ASP A 34 -5.31 9.82 12.09
CA ASP A 34 -5.75 9.04 13.26
C ASP A 34 -6.51 9.87 14.30
N GLY A 35 -6.87 11.12 13.94
CA GLY A 35 -7.55 12.06 14.83
C GLY A 35 -6.62 12.93 15.67
N PHE A 36 -5.31 12.73 15.60
CA PHE A 36 -4.32 13.62 16.21
C PHE A 36 -3.80 14.67 15.21
N ALA A 37 -3.03 15.64 15.73
CA ALA A 37 -2.47 16.69 14.89
C ALA A 37 -1.49 16.13 13.86
N ILE A 38 -1.67 16.53 12.62
CA ILE A 38 -0.75 16.26 11.50
C ILE A 38 0.14 17.50 11.25
N GLN A 39 1.25 17.30 10.57
CA GLN A 39 2.14 18.39 10.17
C GLN A 39 1.63 19.00 8.85
N PRO A 40 1.16 20.28 8.83
CA PRO A 40 0.57 20.87 7.62
C PRO A 40 1.49 20.87 6.40
N HIS A 41 2.81 20.94 6.62
CA HIS A 41 3.80 20.95 5.53
C HIS A 41 4.00 19.56 4.88
N HIS A 42 3.48 18.50 5.49
CA HIS A 42 3.43 17.17 4.87
C HIS A 42 2.17 16.95 4.01
N VAL A 43 1.21 17.86 4.07
CA VAL A 43 -0.01 17.78 3.25
C VAL A 43 0.27 18.38 1.88
N SER A 44 0.17 17.56 0.83
CA SER A 44 0.29 18.00 -0.55
C SER A 44 -1.09 18.16 -1.19
N VAL A 45 -1.28 19.27 -1.89
CA VAL A 45 -2.51 19.55 -2.64
C VAL A 45 -2.17 19.63 -4.13
N TYR A 46 -2.87 18.81 -4.92
CA TYR A 46 -2.68 18.76 -6.36
C TYR A 46 -3.95 19.27 -7.05
N PRO A 47 -3.88 20.35 -7.86
CA PRO A 47 -5.00 20.77 -8.68
C PRO A 47 -5.25 19.73 -9.78
N VAL A 48 -6.51 19.32 -9.92
CA VAL A 48 -6.90 18.37 -10.96
C VAL A 48 -7.86 19.08 -11.92
N PRO A 49 -7.51 19.23 -13.22
CA PRO A 49 -8.37 19.86 -14.20
C PRO A 49 -9.72 19.13 -14.37
N PRO A 50 -10.80 19.84 -14.74
CA PRO A 50 -12.05 19.21 -15.14
C PRO A 50 -11.84 18.15 -16.23
N GLN A 51 -12.70 17.16 -16.29
CA GLN A 51 -12.66 16.02 -17.22
C GLN A 51 -11.45 15.09 -17.07
N THR A 52 -10.65 15.29 -16.01
CA THR A 52 -9.54 14.38 -15.69
C THR A 52 -10.06 13.13 -15.00
N GLN A 53 -9.62 11.97 -15.49
CA GLN A 53 -9.85 10.70 -14.82
C GLN A 53 -8.87 10.52 -13.66
N VAL A 54 -9.39 10.27 -12.48
CA VAL A 54 -8.61 9.99 -11.27
C VAL A 54 -8.80 8.56 -10.84
N VAL A 55 -7.71 7.90 -10.47
CA VAL A 55 -7.70 6.55 -9.91
C VAL A 55 -7.05 6.59 -8.54
N LEU A 56 -7.73 6.04 -7.54
CA LEU A 56 -7.23 5.88 -6.18
C LEU A 56 -7.29 4.40 -5.80
N SER A 57 -6.29 3.94 -5.07
CA SER A 57 -6.28 2.58 -4.55
C SER A 57 -5.60 2.50 -3.19
N SER A 58 -5.89 1.42 -2.45
CA SER A 58 -5.04 1.01 -1.33
C SER A 58 -3.77 0.33 -1.85
N ASP A 59 -2.81 0.10 -0.96
CA ASP A 59 -1.53 -0.56 -1.22
C ASP A 59 -1.64 -2.06 -1.57
N GLY A 60 -2.85 -2.63 -1.46
CA GLY A 60 -3.14 -3.98 -1.97
C GLY A 60 -3.01 -4.12 -3.49
N TYR A 61 -2.88 -2.98 -4.22
CA TYR A 61 -2.46 -2.94 -5.63
C TYR A 61 -1.04 -2.40 -5.75
N PRO A 62 0.00 -3.25 -5.74
CA PRO A 62 1.39 -2.82 -5.90
C PRO A 62 1.65 -2.12 -7.23
N VAL A 63 0.86 -2.46 -8.26
CA VAL A 63 0.91 -1.84 -9.59
C VAL A 63 -0.49 -1.35 -9.95
N LEU A 64 -0.69 -0.04 -9.85
CA LEU A 64 -1.96 0.61 -10.20
C LEU A 64 -2.02 0.93 -11.69
N LYS A 65 -3.15 0.63 -12.32
CA LYS A 65 -3.45 0.91 -13.72
C LYS A 65 -4.70 1.78 -13.87
N GLY A 66 -4.93 2.29 -15.08
CA GLY A 66 -6.08 3.13 -15.39
C GLY A 66 -7.44 2.45 -15.27
N THR A 67 -7.48 1.12 -15.32
CA THR A 67 -8.69 0.32 -15.13
C THR A 67 -8.52 -0.74 -14.05
N LEU A 68 -9.63 -1.13 -13.43
CA LEU A 68 -9.62 -2.22 -12.45
C LEU A 68 -9.13 -3.53 -13.08
N ALA A 69 -9.60 -3.85 -14.28
CA ALA A 69 -9.22 -5.08 -14.96
C ALA A 69 -7.70 -5.17 -15.23
N GLU A 70 -7.09 -4.07 -15.64
CA GLU A 70 -5.64 -4.01 -15.85
C GLU A 70 -4.87 -4.10 -14.53
N SER A 71 -5.39 -3.49 -13.46
CA SER A 71 -4.78 -3.57 -12.11
C SER A 71 -4.85 -4.99 -11.55
N GLU A 72 -5.99 -5.68 -11.69
CA GLU A 72 -6.14 -7.09 -11.31
C GLU A 72 -5.20 -7.98 -12.14
N LYS A 73 -5.10 -7.77 -13.44
CA LYS A 73 -4.17 -8.52 -14.30
C LYS A 73 -2.72 -8.32 -13.86
N ALA A 74 -2.30 -7.09 -13.59
CA ALA A 74 -0.96 -6.79 -13.11
C ALA A 74 -0.67 -7.45 -11.75
N LEU A 75 -1.67 -7.50 -10.86
CA LEU A 75 -1.58 -8.19 -9.59
C LEU A 75 -1.43 -9.70 -9.78
N ASP A 76 -2.23 -10.31 -10.66
CA ASP A 76 -2.15 -11.75 -10.96
C ASP A 76 -0.78 -12.13 -11.54
N GLU A 77 -0.24 -11.31 -12.44
CA GLU A 77 1.11 -11.51 -13.01
C GLU A 77 2.18 -11.44 -11.92
N LEU A 78 2.06 -10.50 -10.99
CA LEU A 78 3.00 -10.37 -9.86
C LEU A 78 2.89 -11.56 -8.89
N LEU A 79 1.67 -12.00 -8.58
CA LEU A 79 1.42 -13.18 -7.74
C LEU A 79 2.03 -14.46 -8.32
N GLN A 80 2.08 -14.57 -9.65
CA GLN A 80 2.71 -15.71 -10.33
C GLN A 80 4.24 -15.60 -10.36
N LYS A 81 4.77 -14.40 -10.65
CA LYS A 81 6.22 -14.16 -10.81
C LYS A 81 6.97 -14.10 -9.49
N ASP A 82 6.42 -13.39 -8.50
CA ASP A 82 7.09 -13.09 -7.23
C ASP A 82 6.14 -13.19 -6.04
N PRO A 83 5.56 -14.38 -5.79
CA PRO A 83 4.54 -14.55 -4.75
C PRO A 83 5.05 -14.23 -3.33
N GLN A 84 6.37 -14.21 -3.13
CA GLN A 84 6.97 -13.88 -1.83
C GLN A 84 7.49 -12.44 -1.75
N CYS A 85 7.28 -11.63 -2.79
CA CYS A 85 7.75 -10.24 -2.85
C CYS A 85 9.24 -10.07 -2.54
N LEU A 86 10.07 -10.98 -3.05
CA LEU A 86 11.53 -10.96 -2.79
C LEU A 86 12.31 -10.18 -3.85
N ARG A 87 11.73 -9.91 -5.00
CA ARG A 87 12.41 -9.32 -6.16
C ARG A 87 11.81 -7.99 -6.58
N GLU A 88 10.57 -8.01 -7.07
CA GLU A 88 9.95 -6.85 -7.73
C GLU A 88 9.24 -5.92 -6.74
N ASN A 89 8.70 -6.44 -5.65
CA ASN A 89 7.93 -5.64 -4.69
C ASN A 89 8.31 -5.91 -3.23
N ARG A 90 9.57 -5.67 -2.90
CA ARG A 90 10.17 -5.98 -1.59
C ARG A 90 9.55 -5.25 -0.40
N GLY A 91 8.78 -4.18 -0.64
CA GLY A 91 8.08 -3.43 0.40
C GLY A 91 6.76 -4.06 0.85
N THR A 92 6.29 -5.10 0.14
CA THR A 92 5.02 -5.76 0.42
C THR A 92 5.26 -7.11 1.10
N LYS A 93 4.36 -7.51 1.97
CA LYS A 93 4.37 -8.86 2.56
C LYS A 93 4.12 -9.91 1.48
N GLY A 94 4.81 -11.05 1.58
CA GLY A 94 4.59 -12.18 0.67
C GLY A 94 3.21 -12.82 0.82
N LEU A 95 2.79 -13.57 -0.21
CA LEU A 95 1.53 -14.31 -0.21
C LEU A 95 1.53 -15.40 0.85
N VAL A 96 0.54 -15.39 1.72
CA VAL A 96 0.32 -16.41 2.75
C VAL A 96 -0.60 -17.50 2.20
N LYS A 97 -0.38 -18.74 2.62
CA LYS A 97 -1.20 -19.89 2.22
C LYS A 97 -2.69 -19.65 2.57
N GLY A 98 -3.54 -19.76 1.56
CA GLY A 98 -4.98 -19.57 1.69
C GLY A 98 -5.47 -18.17 1.30
N ASN A 99 -4.58 -17.20 1.18
CA ASN A 99 -4.93 -15.87 0.68
C ASN A 99 -4.94 -15.84 -0.85
N ARG A 100 -5.80 -14.98 -1.41
CA ARG A 100 -5.88 -14.74 -2.85
C ARG A 100 -5.04 -13.56 -3.31
N SER A 101 -4.51 -12.76 -2.37
CA SER A 101 -3.74 -11.55 -2.64
C SER A 101 -2.73 -11.31 -1.53
N PHE A 102 -1.82 -10.38 -1.75
CA PHE A 102 -0.85 -9.92 -0.76
C PHE A 102 -1.53 -9.22 0.43
N ASP A 103 -2.56 -8.40 0.15
CA ASP A 103 -3.33 -7.67 1.15
C ASP A 103 -4.77 -7.43 0.67
N ASP A 104 -5.60 -6.85 1.54
CA ASP A 104 -6.91 -6.31 1.18
C ASP A 104 -6.73 -5.14 0.22
N ARG A 105 -7.68 -5.00 -0.73
CA ARG A 105 -7.54 -4.00 -1.79
C ARG A 105 -8.82 -3.26 -2.09
N THR A 106 -8.67 -2.00 -2.36
CA THR A 106 -9.74 -1.10 -2.78
C THR A 106 -9.30 -0.35 -4.03
N TYR A 107 -10.22 -0.16 -4.95
CA TYR A 107 -10.02 0.58 -6.20
C TYR A 107 -11.20 1.53 -6.42
N VAL A 108 -10.91 2.78 -6.65
CA VAL A 108 -11.92 3.81 -6.99
C VAL A 108 -11.46 4.56 -8.22
N ARG A 109 -12.36 4.73 -9.19
CA ARG A 109 -12.13 5.53 -10.39
C ARG A 109 -13.30 6.48 -10.60
N PHE A 110 -12.98 7.75 -10.86
CA PHE A 110 -13.97 8.78 -11.13
C PHE A 110 -13.42 9.84 -12.12
N VAL A 111 -14.28 10.67 -12.63
CA VAL A 111 -13.92 11.83 -13.46
C VAL A 111 -14.27 13.08 -12.68
N VAL A 112 -13.35 14.04 -12.67
CA VAL A 112 -13.57 15.37 -12.08
C VAL A 112 -14.52 16.14 -12.99
N LEU A 113 -15.59 16.72 -12.44
CA LEU A 113 -16.58 17.50 -13.18
C LEU A 113 -16.09 18.92 -13.44
#